data_3d2410a53c668dbf7fe885f0cf23872d
#
_entry.id   3d2410a53c668dbf7fe885f0cf23872d
#
_cell.length_a   1.000
_cell.length_b   1.000
_cell.length_c   1.000
_cell.angle_alpha   90.00
_cell.angle_beta   90.00
_cell.angle_gamma   90.00
#
_symmetry.space_group_name_H-M   'P 1'
#
loop_
_entity.id
_entity.type
_entity.pdbx_description
1 polymer ?
#
loop_
_entity_poly.entity_id
_entity_poly.type
_entity_poly.pdbx_seq_one_letter_code
_entity_poly.pdbx_strand_id
1 'polypeptide(L)'
;MSWHLCTVNNDIKTTNKITMKKITNLFALTVLLFISVASFAQVSYKTIKVDGLNIAYREAGNPASPKIVLLHGFPAGSHQYRDLIQSLSDKFHVIAPDYPGFGLSDMPDPATYDYTFEGISQIVEHFLQLKGFDHYGLFAQDYGGPVGFRIVGRNPKALDWLIIQNTNAYEVGFTAAWDGFRGALWKNRSAETEKPLAGFLTHDAIKSIYFFGANDTSLISPDNWESDYAFMQRPYAVRVNLNLFYDYRKNVELYSVWQEFLRKNQPKTLIFWGQKDIFFTPAGGEAYLKDLPKAEMHRLDAGHFAVEDNLEYISKEMHRFYATKVAGSK
;
A
#
# COMPACT_ATOMS: atom_id res chain seq x y z
N MET A 1 83.69 -42.66 -17.86
CA MET A 1 82.56 -42.99 -17.03
C MET A 1 82.01 -41.66 -16.51
N SER A 2 81.07 -41.07 -17.18
CA SER A 2 80.62 -39.69 -16.90
C SER A 2 79.08 -39.66 -16.74
N TRP A 3 78.71 -38.95 -15.80
CA TRP A 3 77.42 -38.70 -15.25
C TRP A 3 76.40 -38.09 -16.21
N HIS A 4 75.10 -38.53 -16.16
CA HIS A 4 73.96 -37.76 -16.61
C HIS A 4 72.86 -37.86 -15.55
N LEU A 5 72.84 -36.87 -14.71
CA LEU A 5 71.69 -36.55 -13.81
C LEU A 5 71.50 -35.03 -13.82
N CYS A 6 70.36 -34.61 -14.13
CA CYS A 6 69.80 -33.28 -13.92
C CYS A 6 69.14 -32.63 -15.15
N THR A 7 67.84 -32.89 -15.37
CA THR A 7 67.01 -31.92 -16.06
C THR A 7 65.48 -32.18 -15.91
N VAL A 8 65.02 -32.89 -14.86
CA VAL A 8 63.61 -33.19 -14.73
C VAL A 8 62.86 -32.32 -13.64
N ASN A 9 63.59 -31.52 -12.84
CA ASN A 9 62.99 -30.89 -11.65
C ASN A 9 62.49 -29.44 -11.85
N ASN A 10 62.73 -28.80 -13.01
CA ASN A 10 62.27 -27.39 -13.21
C ASN A 10 60.89 -27.26 -13.87
N ASP A 11 60.44 -28.24 -14.64
CA ASP A 11 59.15 -28.15 -15.36
C ASP A 11 57.94 -28.41 -14.47
N ILE A 12 58.08 -29.23 -13.40
CA ILE A 12 56.99 -29.55 -12.48
C ILE A 12 56.65 -28.37 -11.57
N LYS A 13 57.65 -27.55 -11.17
CA LYS A 13 57.40 -26.36 -10.32
C LYS A 13 56.74 -25.21 -11.08
N THR A 14 56.96 -25.09 -12.37
CA THR A 14 56.39 -24.02 -13.20
C THR A 14 54.95 -24.34 -13.56
N THR A 15 54.65 -25.60 -13.90
CA THR A 15 53.27 -26.04 -14.21
C THR A 15 52.33 -25.94 -13.00
N ASN A 16 52.80 -26.30 -11.80
CA ASN A 16 51.99 -26.17 -10.57
C ASN A 16 51.71 -24.71 -10.19
N LYS A 17 52.66 -23.77 -10.42
CA LYS A 17 52.40 -22.34 -10.15
C LYS A 17 51.39 -21.71 -11.10
N ILE A 18 51.39 -22.12 -12.38
CA ILE A 18 50.42 -21.60 -13.36
C ILE A 18 49.03 -22.16 -13.10
N THR A 19 48.92 -23.43 -12.71
CA THR A 19 47.61 -24.07 -12.39
C THR A 19 47.03 -23.51 -11.12
N MET A 20 47.81 -23.28 -10.06
CA MET A 20 47.34 -22.64 -8.82
C MET A 20 46.86 -21.20 -9.04
N LYS A 21 47.61 -20.41 -9.84
CA LYS A 21 47.25 -19.04 -10.16
C LYS A 21 45.93 -18.96 -10.97
N LYS A 22 45.68 -19.90 -11.88
CA LYS A 22 44.43 -20.02 -12.64
C LYS A 22 43.26 -20.44 -11.75
N ILE A 23 43.48 -21.37 -10.81
CA ILE A 23 42.45 -21.80 -9.84
C ILE A 23 42.09 -20.67 -8.86
N THR A 24 43.07 -19.90 -8.36
CA THR A 24 42.87 -18.78 -7.46
C THR A 24 42.09 -17.64 -8.15
N ASN A 25 42.40 -17.36 -9.42
CA ASN A 25 41.70 -16.35 -10.19
C ASN A 25 40.27 -16.79 -10.56
N LEU A 26 40.02 -18.08 -10.81
CA LEU A 26 38.71 -18.64 -11.07
C LEU A 26 37.83 -18.59 -9.80
N PHE A 27 38.41 -18.88 -8.62
CA PHE A 27 37.73 -18.81 -7.34
C PHE A 27 37.42 -17.37 -6.94
N ALA A 28 38.31 -16.42 -7.19
CA ALA A 28 38.08 -15.00 -6.96
C ALA A 28 37.00 -14.43 -7.90
N LEU A 29 36.95 -14.89 -9.16
CA LEU A 29 35.89 -14.49 -10.10
C LEU A 29 34.54 -15.10 -9.74
N THR A 30 34.50 -16.33 -9.21
CA THR A 30 33.27 -16.98 -8.76
C THR A 30 32.72 -16.35 -7.48
N VAL A 31 33.60 -15.93 -6.56
CA VAL A 31 33.20 -15.21 -5.33
C VAL A 31 32.67 -13.80 -5.65
N LEU A 32 33.23 -13.12 -6.65
CA LEU A 32 32.70 -11.82 -7.13
C LEU A 32 31.35 -11.94 -7.84
N LEU A 33 31.03 -13.07 -8.44
CA LEU A 33 29.73 -13.32 -9.10
C LEU A 33 28.61 -13.69 -8.11
N PHE A 34 28.93 -14.08 -6.86
CA PHE A 34 27.95 -14.42 -5.83
C PHE A 34 27.66 -13.29 -4.84
N ILE A 35 28.33 -12.13 -4.95
CA ILE A 35 27.92 -10.91 -4.23
C ILE A 35 27.01 -10.07 -5.15
N SER A 36 25.99 -10.68 -5.72
CA SER A 36 24.75 -9.95 -5.93
C SER A 36 24.12 -9.78 -4.55
N VAL A 37 24.62 -8.81 -3.79
CA VAL A 37 23.92 -8.28 -2.65
C VAL A 37 22.55 -7.91 -3.19
N ALA A 38 21.51 -8.63 -2.77
CA ALA A 38 20.16 -8.14 -2.91
C ALA A 38 20.14 -6.80 -2.16
N SER A 39 20.41 -5.73 -2.89
CA SER A 39 20.31 -4.38 -2.37
C SER A 39 18.81 -4.14 -2.18
N PHE A 40 18.31 -4.52 -1.03
CA PHE A 40 16.98 -4.09 -0.62
C PHE A 40 17.00 -2.57 -0.68
N ALA A 41 16.20 -2.01 -1.56
CA ALA A 41 16.11 -0.57 -1.66
C ALA A 41 15.62 -0.05 -0.30
N GLN A 42 16.45 0.76 0.34
CA GLN A 42 16.15 1.31 1.65
C GLN A 42 14.89 2.17 1.57
N VAL A 43 13.93 1.94 2.45
CA VAL A 43 12.76 2.80 2.59
C VAL A 43 13.20 4.16 3.11
N SER A 44 12.87 5.22 2.39
CA SER A 44 13.14 6.60 2.78
C SER A 44 11.87 7.28 3.29
N TYR A 45 12.04 8.10 4.33
CA TYR A 45 10.99 8.88 4.98
C TYR A 45 11.20 10.34 4.59
N LYS A 46 10.24 10.92 3.92
CA LYS A 46 10.38 12.23 3.28
C LYS A 46 9.15 13.10 3.55
N THR A 47 9.33 14.39 3.33
CA THR A 47 8.26 15.37 3.36
C THR A 47 8.38 16.28 2.13
N ILE A 48 7.25 16.61 1.54
CA ILE A 48 7.18 17.55 0.41
C ILE A 48 6.04 18.54 0.65
N LYS A 49 6.20 19.77 0.19
CA LYS A 49 5.15 20.77 0.28
C LYS A 49 4.19 20.65 -0.90
N VAL A 50 2.90 20.46 -0.61
CA VAL A 50 1.80 20.33 -1.59
C VAL A 50 0.71 21.32 -1.18
N ASP A 51 0.39 22.29 -2.03
CA ASP A 51 -0.66 23.30 -1.80
C ASP A 51 -0.57 23.97 -0.42
N GLY A 52 0.66 24.22 0.04
CA GLY A 52 0.91 24.85 1.32
C GLY A 52 1.06 23.90 2.51
N LEU A 53 0.68 22.62 2.38
CA LEU A 53 0.78 21.59 3.42
C LEU A 53 2.06 20.77 3.29
N ASN A 54 2.67 20.39 4.40
CA ASN A 54 3.74 19.41 4.43
C ASN A 54 3.13 18.01 4.41
N ILE A 55 3.35 17.28 3.32
CA ILE A 55 2.89 15.90 3.12
C ILE A 55 4.06 14.96 3.37
N ALA A 56 3.96 14.17 4.43
CA ALA A 56 4.91 13.11 4.73
C ALA A 56 4.61 11.89 3.84
N TYR A 57 5.66 11.17 3.47
CA TYR A 57 5.51 9.96 2.66
C TYR A 57 6.70 9.02 2.82
N ARG A 58 6.44 7.75 2.53
CA ARG A 58 7.45 6.70 2.40
C ARG A 58 7.72 6.45 0.92
N GLU A 59 8.98 6.18 0.59
CA GLU A 59 9.40 5.93 -0.79
C GLU A 59 10.52 4.90 -0.81
N ALA A 60 10.43 3.92 -1.72
CA ALA A 60 11.48 2.93 -1.94
C ALA A 60 11.50 2.48 -3.41
N GLY A 61 12.59 1.81 -3.79
CA GLY A 61 12.78 1.28 -5.13
C GLY A 61 13.48 2.23 -6.09
N ASN A 62 13.79 1.72 -7.29
CA ASN A 62 14.46 2.49 -8.32
C ASN A 62 13.45 3.44 -9.01
N PRO A 63 13.72 4.76 -9.10
CA PRO A 63 12.83 5.72 -9.77
C PRO A 63 12.52 5.40 -11.25
N ALA A 64 13.37 4.62 -11.92
CA ALA A 64 13.14 4.16 -13.29
C ALA A 64 12.25 2.91 -13.40
N SER A 65 11.95 2.26 -12.27
CA SER A 65 11.07 1.08 -12.24
C SER A 65 9.60 1.47 -12.42
N PRO A 66 8.72 0.51 -12.76
CA PRO A 66 7.27 0.72 -12.76
C PRO A 66 6.79 1.25 -11.41
N LYS A 67 5.90 2.23 -11.44
CA LYS A 67 5.48 2.97 -10.26
C LYS A 67 4.25 2.35 -9.60
N ILE A 68 4.22 2.34 -8.27
CA ILE A 68 3.06 1.96 -7.46
C ILE A 68 2.81 3.02 -6.40
N VAL A 69 1.55 3.40 -6.27
CA VAL A 69 1.04 4.26 -5.20
C VAL A 69 0.24 3.41 -4.22
N LEU A 70 0.54 3.51 -2.92
CA LEU A 70 -0.19 2.83 -1.85
C LEU A 70 -1.00 3.86 -1.06
N LEU A 71 -2.32 3.76 -1.12
CA LEU A 71 -3.25 4.67 -0.46
C LEU A 71 -3.86 4.00 0.77
N HIS A 72 -3.53 4.53 1.94
CA HIS A 72 -3.94 3.99 3.25
C HIS A 72 -5.39 4.28 3.60
N GLY A 73 -5.87 3.59 4.63
CA GLY A 73 -7.20 3.75 5.18
C GLY A 73 -7.22 4.33 6.60
N PHE A 74 -8.39 4.26 7.23
CA PHE A 74 -8.64 4.59 8.62
C PHE A 74 -8.22 3.42 9.54
N PRO A 75 -7.62 3.67 10.70
CA PRO A 75 -7.15 4.96 11.24
C PRO A 75 -5.68 5.27 10.87
N ALA A 76 -5.13 4.51 9.95
CA ALA A 76 -3.71 4.40 9.68
C ALA A 76 -3.12 5.58 8.89
N GLY A 77 -1.83 5.48 8.62
CA GLY A 77 -1.06 6.30 7.69
C GLY A 77 -0.19 5.41 6.81
N SER A 78 0.81 5.96 6.15
CA SER A 78 1.76 5.20 5.32
C SER A 78 2.50 4.11 6.11
N HIS A 79 2.49 4.16 7.45
CA HIS A 79 3.05 3.13 8.32
C HIS A 79 2.41 1.75 8.09
N GLN A 80 1.13 1.70 7.74
CA GLN A 80 0.42 0.48 7.34
C GLN A 80 1.15 -0.33 6.27
N TYR A 81 1.89 0.34 5.40
CA TYR A 81 2.59 -0.27 4.28
C TYR A 81 4.10 -0.44 4.48
N ARG A 82 4.65 -0.26 5.71
CA ARG A 82 6.09 -0.30 5.99
C ARG A 82 6.79 -1.51 5.41
N ASP A 83 6.17 -2.69 5.57
CA ASP A 83 6.73 -3.96 5.12
C ASP A 83 6.39 -4.24 3.64
N LEU A 84 5.20 -3.85 3.18
CA LEU A 84 4.80 -3.98 1.78
C LEU A 84 5.65 -3.11 0.86
N ILE A 85 5.97 -1.87 1.26
CA ILE A 85 6.89 -1.01 0.51
C ILE A 85 8.24 -1.69 0.32
N GLN A 86 8.79 -2.26 1.40
CA GLN A 86 10.07 -2.97 1.37
C GLN A 86 10.01 -4.16 0.42
N SER A 87 8.96 -4.98 0.50
CA SER A 87 8.82 -6.22 -0.28
C SER A 87 8.57 -5.98 -1.77
N LEU A 88 8.08 -4.80 -2.17
CA LEU A 88 7.82 -4.42 -3.56
C LEU A 88 8.99 -3.66 -4.20
N SER A 89 9.92 -3.14 -3.40
CA SER A 89 10.95 -2.20 -3.84
C SER A 89 12.02 -2.79 -4.76
N ASP A 90 12.12 -4.10 -4.87
CA ASP A 90 13.02 -4.80 -5.79
C ASP A 90 12.60 -4.66 -7.26
N LYS A 91 11.30 -4.49 -7.52
CA LYS A 91 10.70 -4.41 -8.86
C LYS A 91 10.03 -3.09 -9.17
N PHE A 92 9.59 -2.37 -8.14
CA PHE A 92 8.76 -1.18 -8.30
C PHE A 92 9.38 0.03 -7.63
N HIS A 93 9.10 1.20 -8.18
CA HIS A 93 9.22 2.47 -7.47
C HIS A 93 7.92 2.70 -6.68
N VAL A 94 7.99 2.55 -5.37
CA VAL A 94 6.81 2.54 -4.49
C VAL A 94 6.75 3.82 -3.67
N ILE A 95 5.56 4.41 -3.58
CA ILE A 95 5.30 5.61 -2.78
C ILE A 95 4.02 5.45 -1.98
N ALA A 96 4.03 5.90 -0.73
CA ALA A 96 2.88 5.90 0.16
C ALA A 96 2.82 7.25 0.90
N PRO A 97 1.93 8.18 0.51
CA PRO A 97 1.72 9.43 1.24
C PRO A 97 0.86 9.22 2.48
N ASP A 98 1.10 10.04 3.51
CA ASP A 98 0.14 10.30 4.58
C ASP A 98 -0.82 11.41 4.14
N TYR A 99 -2.12 11.23 4.30
CA TYR A 99 -3.09 12.29 3.97
C TYR A 99 -3.00 13.46 4.95
N PRO A 100 -3.42 14.68 4.56
CA PRO A 100 -3.66 15.75 5.53
C PRO A 100 -4.51 15.26 6.69
N GLY A 101 -4.05 15.47 7.92
CA GLY A 101 -4.71 14.98 9.12
C GLY A 101 -4.35 13.57 9.56
N PHE A 102 -3.52 12.85 8.80
CA PHE A 102 -3.08 11.48 9.11
C PHE A 102 -1.56 11.40 9.21
N GLY A 103 -1.08 10.35 9.87
CA GLY A 103 0.33 10.05 9.99
C GLY A 103 1.17 11.26 10.41
N LEU A 104 2.25 11.51 9.69
CA LEU A 104 3.18 12.62 9.92
C LEU A 104 2.91 13.85 9.04
N SER A 105 1.86 13.84 8.22
CA SER A 105 1.45 15.00 7.42
C SER A 105 0.86 16.11 8.29
N ASP A 106 0.82 17.33 7.75
CA ASP A 106 0.21 18.47 8.43
C ASP A 106 -1.26 18.18 8.78
N MET A 107 -1.68 18.75 9.91
CA MET A 107 -3.06 18.68 10.40
C MET A 107 -3.53 20.10 10.71
N PRO A 108 -3.96 20.88 9.68
CA PRO A 108 -4.53 22.20 9.87
C PRO A 108 -5.74 22.20 10.78
N ASP A 109 -6.04 23.36 11.38
CA ASP A 109 -7.22 23.53 12.20
C ASP A 109 -8.51 23.29 11.37
N PRO A 110 -9.38 22.34 11.76
CA PRO A 110 -10.64 22.09 11.07
C PRO A 110 -11.63 23.28 11.04
N ALA A 111 -11.36 24.34 11.79
CA ALA A 111 -12.12 25.58 11.70
C ALA A 111 -11.78 26.38 10.43
N THR A 112 -10.62 26.15 9.84
CA THR A 112 -10.11 26.89 8.67
C THR A 112 -9.77 25.97 7.48
N TYR A 113 -9.81 24.65 7.66
CA TYR A 113 -9.50 23.67 6.64
C TYR A 113 -10.56 22.57 6.58
N ASP A 114 -11.15 22.37 5.40
CA ASP A 114 -12.17 21.35 5.17
C ASP A 114 -11.55 19.99 4.92
N TYR A 115 -11.74 19.07 5.87
CA TYR A 115 -11.36 17.66 5.72
C TYR A 115 -12.46 16.88 5.00
N THR A 116 -12.29 16.69 3.71
CA THR A 116 -13.19 15.92 2.84
C THR A 116 -12.39 14.94 1.98
N PHE A 117 -13.03 13.85 1.53
CA PHE A 117 -12.39 12.91 0.59
C PHE A 117 -12.04 13.59 -0.74
N GLU A 118 -12.84 14.56 -1.17
CA GLU A 118 -12.52 15.35 -2.36
C GLU A 118 -11.24 16.16 -2.16
N GLY A 119 -11.13 16.94 -1.08
CA GLY A 119 -9.94 17.73 -0.77
C GLY A 119 -8.69 16.88 -0.59
N ILE A 120 -8.79 15.76 0.14
CA ILE A 120 -7.69 14.80 0.30
C ILE A 120 -7.27 14.27 -1.07
N SER A 121 -8.21 13.89 -1.95
CA SER A 121 -7.89 13.36 -3.27
C SER A 121 -7.16 14.37 -4.17
N GLN A 122 -7.48 15.67 -4.04
CA GLN A 122 -6.79 16.74 -4.78
C GLN A 122 -5.35 16.91 -4.28
N ILE A 123 -5.14 16.94 -2.97
CA ILE A 123 -3.78 17.02 -2.40
C ILE A 123 -2.94 15.82 -2.83
N VAL A 124 -3.50 14.60 -2.77
CA VAL A 124 -2.76 13.39 -3.20
C VAL A 124 -2.48 13.42 -4.71
N GLU A 125 -3.41 13.89 -5.54
CA GLU A 125 -3.20 14.03 -6.97
C GLU A 125 -2.06 15.02 -7.29
N HIS A 126 -2.06 16.19 -6.66
CA HIS A 126 -0.99 17.18 -6.81
C HIS A 126 0.35 16.65 -6.29
N PHE A 127 0.34 15.89 -5.17
CA PHE A 127 1.51 15.18 -4.67
C PHE A 127 2.08 14.22 -5.74
N LEU A 128 1.24 13.41 -6.37
CA LEU A 128 1.66 12.48 -7.42
C LEU A 128 2.25 13.20 -8.64
N GLN A 129 1.65 14.33 -9.04
CA GLN A 129 2.17 15.19 -10.12
C GLN A 129 3.56 15.74 -9.78
N LEU A 130 3.75 16.28 -8.56
CA LEU A 130 5.05 16.78 -8.10
C LEU A 130 6.12 15.68 -8.02
N LYS A 131 5.71 14.43 -7.79
CA LYS A 131 6.59 13.26 -7.76
C LYS A 131 6.81 12.65 -9.15
N GLY A 132 6.18 13.16 -10.21
CA GLY A 132 6.27 12.65 -11.56
C GLY A 132 5.62 11.27 -11.73
N PHE A 133 4.57 10.98 -10.97
CA PHE A 133 3.79 9.75 -11.08
C PHE A 133 2.68 9.92 -12.12
N ASP A 134 3.07 10.01 -13.40
CA ASP A 134 2.15 10.19 -14.54
C ASP A 134 1.44 8.89 -14.92
N HIS A 135 2.06 7.74 -14.62
CA HIS A 135 1.55 6.38 -14.82
C HIS A 135 1.91 5.53 -13.62
N TYR A 136 0.95 4.80 -13.06
CA TYR A 136 1.17 3.99 -11.85
C TYR A 136 0.16 2.87 -11.67
N GLY A 137 0.56 1.84 -10.94
CA GLY A 137 -0.36 0.93 -10.25
C GLY A 137 -0.90 1.61 -9.00
N LEU A 138 -2.20 1.48 -8.75
CA LEU A 138 -2.85 2.02 -7.57
C LEU A 138 -3.25 0.89 -6.62
N PHE A 139 -2.69 0.86 -5.42
CA PHE A 139 -3.16 0.03 -4.31
C PHE A 139 -4.06 0.89 -3.42
N ALA A 140 -5.32 0.48 -3.28
CA ALA A 140 -6.32 1.19 -2.50
C ALA A 140 -6.91 0.29 -1.40
N GLN A 141 -6.76 0.72 -0.14
CA GLN A 141 -7.37 0.08 1.02
C GLN A 141 -8.24 1.09 1.76
N ASP A 142 -9.43 0.68 2.21
CA ASP A 142 -10.39 1.49 3.00
C ASP A 142 -10.58 2.91 2.41
N TYR A 143 -10.17 4.00 3.10
CA TYR A 143 -10.21 5.38 2.58
C TYR A 143 -9.39 5.58 1.31
N GLY A 144 -8.39 4.72 1.08
CA GLY A 144 -7.63 4.73 -0.16
C GLY A 144 -8.49 4.50 -1.40
N GLY A 145 -9.62 3.79 -1.28
CA GLY A 145 -10.59 3.64 -2.38
C GLY A 145 -11.27 4.94 -2.76
N PRO A 146 -12.01 5.59 -1.85
CA PRO A 146 -12.60 6.91 -2.08
C PRO A 146 -11.63 7.97 -2.60
N VAL A 147 -10.40 8.00 -2.08
CA VAL A 147 -9.35 8.90 -2.55
C VAL A 147 -8.89 8.50 -3.97
N GLY A 148 -8.55 7.23 -4.14
CA GLY A 148 -8.01 6.71 -5.40
C GLY A 148 -9.02 6.77 -6.55
N PHE A 149 -10.28 6.38 -6.34
CA PHE A 149 -11.31 6.45 -7.37
C PHE A 149 -11.60 7.88 -7.86
N ARG A 150 -11.48 8.89 -6.98
CA ARG A 150 -11.56 10.29 -7.42
C ARG A 150 -10.40 10.66 -8.33
N ILE A 151 -9.17 10.30 -7.96
CA ILE A 151 -7.97 10.62 -8.73
C ILE A 151 -8.03 9.94 -10.12
N VAL A 152 -8.27 8.63 -10.17
CA VAL A 152 -8.31 7.91 -11.45
C VAL A 152 -9.56 8.26 -12.27
N GLY A 153 -10.63 8.70 -11.65
CA GLY A 153 -11.82 9.24 -12.32
C GLY A 153 -11.52 10.54 -13.07
N ARG A 154 -10.69 11.43 -12.49
CA ARG A 154 -10.21 12.66 -13.14
C ARG A 154 -9.16 12.38 -14.23
N ASN A 155 -8.27 11.42 -13.99
CA ASN A 155 -7.20 11.05 -14.94
C ASN A 155 -7.11 9.53 -15.16
N PRO A 156 -8.05 8.94 -15.93
CA PRO A 156 -8.07 7.49 -16.19
C PRO A 156 -6.80 6.94 -16.84
N LYS A 157 -6.11 7.77 -17.62
CA LYS A 157 -4.93 7.36 -18.38
C LYS A 157 -3.69 7.13 -17.50
N ALA A 158 -3.67 7.69 -16.30
CA ALA A 158 -2.58 7.50 -15.34
C ALA A 158 -2.59 6.11 -14.69
N LEU A 159 -3.72 5.40 -14.72
CA LEU A 159 -3.87 4.10 -14.10
C LEU A 159 -3.38 2.98 -15.01
N ASP A 160 -2.24 2.37 -14.69
CA ASP A 160 -1.72 1.18 -15.39
C ASP A 160 -2.42 -0.11 -14.93
N TRP A 161 -2.67 -0.24 -13.63
CA TRP A 161 -3.38 -1.37 -13.00
C TRP A 161 -3.92 -0.98 -11.63
N LEU A 162 -4.94 -1.69 -11.17
CA LEU A 162 -5.65 -1.43 -9.92
C LEU A 162 -5.49 -2.61 -8.96
N ILE A 163 -5.15 -2.31 -7.71
CA ILE A 163 -5.13 -3.28 -6.62
C ILE A 163 -6.12 -2.82 -5.56
N ILE A 164 -7.09 -3.66 -5.26
CA ILE A 164 -8.14 -3.40 -4.28
C ILE A 164 -7.92 -4.30 -3.07
N GLN A 165 -7.87 -3.70 -1.90
CA GLN A 165 -7.85 -4.45 -0.64
C GLN A 165 -8.86 -3.83 0.32
N ASN A 166 -9.94 -4.54 0.62
CA ASN A 166 -10.97 -4.16 1.57
C ASN A 166 -11.32 -2.66 1.50
N THR A 167 -11.73 -2.19 0.33
CA THR A 167 -12.29 -0.85 0.10
C THR A 167 -13.60 -0.95 -0.66
N ASN A 168 -14.56 -0.12 -0.34
CA ASN A 168 -15.94 -0.29 -0.78
C ASN A 168 -16.36 0.71 -1.88
N ALA A 169 -17.05 0.19 -2.92
CA ALA A 169 -17.69 0.97 -3.97
C ALA A 169 -19.13 0.47 -4.27
N TYR A 170 -19.73 -0.30 -3.35
CA TYR A 170 -21.04 -0.94 -3.52
C TYR A 170 -21.84 -0.92 -2.23
N GLU A 171 -23.15 -0.62 -2.32
CA GLU A 171 -24.05 -0.59 -1.15
C GLU A 171 -24.06 -1.91 -0.36
N VAL A 172 -23.94 -3.05 -1.04
CA VAL A 172 -23.92 -4.38 -0.43
C VAL A 172 -22.67 -4.62 0.42
N GLY A 173 -21.65 -3.75 0.30
CA GLY A 173 -20.38 -3.90 0.99
C GLY A 173 -20.38 -3.43 2.45
N PHE A 174 -21.42 -2.81 2.97
CA PHE A 174 -21.46 -2.33 4.35
C PHE A 174 -21.85 -3.43 5.34
N THR A 175 -21.10 -3.53 6.45
CA THR A 175 -21.49 -4.35 7.62
C THR A 175 -22.38 -3.53 8.58
N ALA A 176 -22.86 -4.16 9.64
CA ALA A 176 -23.59 -3.49 10.73
C ALA A 176 -22.76 -2.41 11.46
N ALA A 177 -21.42 -2.44 11.37
CA ALA A 177 -20.57 -1.38 11.93
C ALA A 177 -20.90 0.02 11.37
N TRP A 178 -21.51 0.07 10.18
CA TRP A 178 -21.93 1.32 9.54
C TRP A 178 -23.31 1.85 9.97
N ASP A 179 -24.07 1.10 10.78
CA ASP A 179 -25.44 1.49 11.15
C ASP A 179 -25.50 2.83 11.88
N GLY A 180 -24.54 3.10 12.77
CA GLY A 180 -24.42 4.37 13.46
C GLY A 180 -24.14 5.55 12.52
N PHE A 181 -23.32 5.34 11.53
CA PHE A 181 -23.00 6.34 10.50
C PHE A 181 -24.23 6.61 9.62
N ARG A 182 -24.78 5.58 9.00
CA ARG A 182 -25.87 5.63 8.02
C ARG A 182 -27.22 5.97 8.67
N GLY A 183 -27.48 5.39 9.83
CA GLY A 183 -28.74 5.52 10.55
C GLY A 183 -28.89 6.85 11.30
N ALA A 184 -27.80 7.41 11.79
CA ALA A 184 -27.80 8.59 12.65
C ALA A 184 -26.93 9.74 12.10
N LEU A 185 -25.61 9.61 12.07
CA LEU A 185 -24.68 10.70 11.73
C LEU A 185 -24.97 11.33 10.37
N TRP A 186 -25.17 10.52 9.33
CA TRP A 186 -25.38 11.02 7.96
C TRP A 186 -26.72 11.68 7.76
N LYS A 187 -27.72 11.33 8.57
CA LYS A 187 -29.05 11.96 8.53
C LYS A 187 -29.13 13.29 9.29
N ASN A 188 -28.48 13.33 10.45
CA ASN A 188 -28.45 14.52 11.30
C ASN A 188 -27.14 14.57 12.09
N ARG A 189 -26.23 15.42 11.67
CA ARG A 189 -24.96 15.63 12.37
C ARG A 189 -25.14 16.49 13.59
N SER A 190 -24.90 15.93 14.76
CA SER A 190 -24.97 16.63 16.07
C SER A 190 -23.98 15.99 17.04
N ALA A 191 -23.76 16.62 18.21
CA ALA A 191 -22.92 16.07 19.27
C ALA A 191 -23.40 14.68 19.72
N GLU A 192 -24.71 14.46 19.74
CA GLU A 192 -25.36 13.19 20.14
C GLU A 192 -25.05 12.08 19.13
N THR A 193 -25.02 12.39 17.83
CA THR A 193 -24.73 11.40 16.77
C THR A 193 -23.23 11.19 16.55
N GLU A 194 -22.38 12.18 16.86
CA GLU A 194 -20.92 12.03 16.81
C GLU A 194 -20.35 11.24 17.99
N LYS A 195 -20.93 11.41 19.21
CA LYS A 195 -20.37 10.83 20.44
C LYS A 195 -20.17 9.31 20.40
N PRO A 196 -21.11 8.47 19.92
CA PRO A 196 -20.88 7.03 19.82
C PRO A 196 -19.75 6.69 18.85
N LEU A 197 -19.61 7.45 17.76
CA LEU A 197 -18.63 7.21 16.72
C LEU A 197 -17.21 7.61 17.12
N ALA A 198 -17.05 8.55 18.06
CA ALA A 198 -15.78 8.86 18.69
C ALA A 198 -15.20 7.64 19.43
N GLY A 199 -16.02 6.65 19.76
CA GLY A 199 -15.57 5.37 20.32
C GLY A 199 -14.62 4.58 19.41
N PHE A 200 -14.70 4.73 18.09
CA PHE A 200 -13.77 4.12 17.14
C PHE A 200 -12.35 4.72 17.22
N LEU A 201 -12.17 5.86 17.87
CA LEU A 201 -10.91 6.59 17.97
C LEU A 201 -10.16 6.31 19.28
N THR A 202 -10.63 5.38 20.10
CA THR A 202 -9.96 4.94 21.32
C THR A 202 -8.85 3.92 21.04
N HIS A 203 -7.87 3.82 21.92
CA HIS A 203 -6.77 2.85 21.81
C HIS A 203 -7.28 1.43 21.58
N ASP A 204 -8.20 0.96 22.42
CA ASP A 204 -8.72 -0.41 22.34
C ASP A 204 -9.53 -0.65 21.07
N ALA A 205 -10.27 0.34 20.59
CA ALA A 205 -11.01 0.24 19.34
C ALA A 205 -10.05 0.14 18.15
N ILE A 206 -9.02 1.00 18.08
CA ILE A 206 -8.01 0.95 17.02
C ILE A 206 -7.30 -0.41 17.03
N LYS A 207 -6.84 -0.87 18.19
CA LYS A 207 -6.23 -2.20 18.33
C LYS A 207 -7.17 -3.31 17.87
N SER A 208 -8.46 -3.24 18.22
CA SER A 208 -9.43 -4.26 17.85
C SER A 208 -9.67 -4.36 16.34
N ILE A 209 -9.51 -3.27 15.57
CA ILE A 209 -9.62 -3.29 14.11
C ILE A 209 -8.52 -4.18 13.49
N TYR A 210 -7.30 -4.13 14.04
CA TYR A 210 -6.20 -4.98 13.58
C TYR A 210 -6.42 -6.45 13.91
N PHE A 211 -7.02 -6.75 15.06
CA PHE A 211 -7.18 -8.12 15.53
C PHE A 211 -8.45 -8.81 15.02
N PHE A 212 -9.50 -8.00 14.72
CA PHE A 212 -10.75 -8.57 14.27
C PHE A 212 -10.61 -9.27 12.91
N GLY A 213 -10.86 -10.57 12.92
CA GLY A 213 -10.79 -11.40 11.72
C GLY A 213 -9.38 -11.75 11.25
N ALA A 214 -8.31 -11.28 11.93
CA ALA A 214 -6.95 -11.72 11.64
C ALA A 214 -6.81 -13.23 11.82
N ASN A 215 -6.10 -13.87 10.91
CA ASN A 215 -5.85 -15.30 10.98
C ASN A 215 -4.85 -15.66 12.08
N ASP A 216 -3.79 -14.86 12.19
CA ASP A 216 -2.76 -15.00 13.24
C ASP A 216 -2.41 -13.62 13.83
N THR A 217 -2.96 -13.33 15.01
CA THR A 217 -2.69 -12.07 15.71
C THR A 217 -1.26 -11.92 16.21
N SER A 218 -0.48 -13.00 16.26
CA SER A 218 0.92 -12.96 16.67
C SER A 218 1.84 -12.33 15.61
N LEU A 219 1.38 -12.26 14.36
CA LEU A 219 2.07 -11.62 13.25
C LEU A 219 1.83 -10.09 13.19
N ILE A 220 0.83 -9.59 13.93
CA ILE A 220 0.48 -8.18 13.91
C ILE A 220 1.36 -7.40 14.88
N SER A 221 2.22 -6.52 14.35
CA SER A 221 3.10 -5.70 15.19
C SER A 221 2.31 -4.73 16.06
N PRO A 222 2.65 -4.62 17.36
CA PRO A 222 2.11 -3.58 18.23
C PRO A 222 2.35 -2.16 17.69
N ASP A 223 3.42 -1.94 16.94
CA ASP A 223 3.76 -0.64 16.36
C ASP A 223 2.63 -0.06 15.49
N ASN A 224 1.74 -0.92 14.97
CA ASN A 224 0.60 -0.50 14.15
C ASN A 224 -0.37 0.35 14.96
N TRP A 225 -1.06 -0.26 15.91
CA TRP A 225 -2.09 0.44 16.68
C TRP A 225 -1.51 1.48 17.64
N GLU A 226 -0.28 1.29 18.12
CA GLU A 226 0.40 2.27 18.97
C GLU A 226 0.72 3.54 18.15
N SER A 227 1.24 3.39 16.92
CA SER A 227 1.49 4.52 16.03
C SER A 227 0.20 5.24 15.66
N ASP A 228 -0.84 4.49 15.26
CA ASP A 228 -2.12 5.07 14.87
C ASP A 228 -2.78 5.80 16.04
N TYR A 229 -2.74 5.20 17.24
CA TYR A 229 -3.26 5.86 18.43
C TYR A 229 -2.44 7.10 18.82
N ALA A 230 -1.12 7.08 18.66
CA ALA A 230 -0.28 8.25 18.88
C ALA A 230 -0.70 9.41 17.95
N PHE A 231 -1.05 9.13 16.69
CA PHE A 231 -1.57 10.15 15.77
C PHE A 231 -2.96 10.67 16.19
N MET A 232 -3.80 9.82 16.82
CA MET A 232 -5.08 10.25 17.38
C MET A 232 -4.96 11.20 18.59
N GLN A 233 -3.78 11.28 19.20
CA GLN A 233 -3.51 12.25 20.29
C GLN A 233 -3.17 13.67 19.77
N ARG A 234 -3.06 13.86 18.46
CA ARG A 234 -2.84 15.19 17.87
C ARG A 234 -4.06 16.09 18.11
N PRO A 235 -3.88 17.41 18.27
CA PRO A 235 -4.94 18.32 18.77
C PRO A 235 -6.27 18.25 18.03
N TYR A 236 -6.25 17.99 16.73
CA TYR A 236 -7.47 18.00 15.89
C TYR A 236 -7.89 16.61 15.40
N ALA A 237 -7.15 15.55 15.72
CA ALA A 237 -7.33 14.22 15.13
C ALA A 237 -8.77 13.70 15.28
N VAL A 238 -9.36 13.81 16.47
CA VAL A 238 -10.75 13.41 16.71
C VAL A 238 -11.71 14.18 15.78
N ARG A 239 -11.56 15.50 15.69
CA ARG A 239 -12.45 16.33 14.84
C ARG A 239 -12.26 16.04 13.36
N VAL A 240 -11.01 15.83 12.92
CA VAL A 240 -10.70 15.42 11.54
C VAL A 240 -11.42 14.12 11.17
N ASN A 241 -11.30 13.10 12.03
CA ASN A 241 -11.94 11.81 11.76
C ASN A 241 -13.48 11.91 11.80
N LEU A 242 -14.08 12.65 12.73
CA LEU A 242 -15.53 12.88 12.75
C LEU A 242 -16.01 13.64 11.50
N ASN A 243 -15.21 14.56 10.96
CA ASN A 243 -15.51 15.23 9.70
C ASN A 243 -15.52 14.22 8.54
N LEU A 244 -14.53 13.35 8.45
CA LEU A 244 -14.45 12.32 7.41
C LEU A 244 -15.52 11.24 7.58
N PHE A 245 -15.87 10.85 8.79
CA PHE A 245 -17.00 9.96 9.06
C PHE A 245 -18.30 10.52 8.51
N TYR A 246 -18.52 11.83 8.65
CA TYR A 246 -19.67 12.50 8.07
C TYR A 246 -19.56 12.68 6.56
N ASP A 247 -18.38 13.03 6.05
CA ASP A 247 -18.16 13.24 4.61
C ASP A 247 -18.24 11.93 3.82
N TYR A 248 -18.04 10.75 4.45
CA TYR A 248 -18.08 9.46 3.78
C TYR A 248 -19.40 9.21 3.03
N ARG A 249 -20.52 9.79 3.44
CA ARG A 249 -21.81 9.69 2.71
C ARG A 249 -21.69 10.13 1.25
N LYS A 250 -20.83 11.11 0.95
CA LYS A 250 -20.59 11.58 -0.41
C LYS A 250 -19.85 10.54 -1.27
N ASN A 251 -19.14 9.59 -0.64
CA ASN A 251 -18.56 8.47 -1.37
C ASN A 251 -19.67 7.54 -1.88
N VAL A 252 -20.68 7.29 -1.06
CA VAL A 252 -21.84 6.46 -1.45
C VAL A 252 -22.59 7.09 -2.62
N GLU A 253 -22.76 8.42 -2.63
CA GLU A 253 -23.35 9.16 -3.75
C GLU A 253 -22.56 8.99 -5.06
N LEU A 254 -21.25 8.72 -4.98
CA LEU A 254 -20.36 8.53 -6.13
C LEU A 254 -20.20 7.06 -6.55
N TYR A 255 -20.78 6.10 -5.85
CA TYR A 255 -20.62 4.68 -6.18
C TYR A 255 -21.01 4.36 -7.61
N SER A 256 -22.13 4.89 -8.09
CA SER A 256 -22.58 4.68 -9.47
C SER A 256 -21.57 5.22 -10.51
N VAL A 257 -20.93 6.36 -10.19
CA VAL A 257 -19.89 6.98 -11.06
C VAL A 257 -18.64 6.11 -11.07
N TRP A 258 -18.20 5.60 -9.90
CA TRP A 258 -17.04 4.70 -9.82
C TRP A 258 -17.29 3.36 -10.52
N GLN A 259 -18.46 2.78 -10.34
CA GLN A 259 -18.89 1.56 -11.04
C GLN A 259 -18.92 1.76 -12.56
N GLU A 260 -19.40 2.90 -13.04
CA GLU A 260 -19.37 3.24 -14.47
C GLU A 260 -17.93 3.39 -14.97
N PHE A 261 -17.05 4.07 -14.20
CA PHE A 261 -15.62 4.14 -14.49
C PHE A 261 -15.00 2.74 -14.66
N LEU A 262 -15.27 1.82 -13.74
CA LEU A 262 -14.76 0.44 -13.78
C LEU A 262 -15.26 -0.29 -15.03
N ARG A 263 -16.55 -0.23 -15.32
CA ARG A 263 -17.16 -0.85 -16.52
C ARG A 263 -16.56 -0.30 -17.82
N LYS A 264 -16.39 1.00 -17.89
CA LYS A 264 -15.94 1.68 -19.10
C LYS A 264 -14.45 1.47 -19.39
N ASN A 265 -13.61 1.55 -18.35
CA ASN A 265 -12.15 1.53 -18.50
C ASN A 265 -11.55 0.14 -18.37
N GLN A 266 -12.24 -0.81 -17.71
CA GLN A 266 -11.78 -2.20 -17.53
C GLN A 266 -10.30 -2.29 -17.11
N PRO A 267 -9.86 -1.56 -16.05
CA PRO A 267 -8.47 -1.62 -15.63
C PRO A 267 -8.09 -3.05 -15.26
N LYS A 268 -6.85 -3.44 -15.52
CA LYS A 268 -6.31 -4.71 -15.04
C LYS A 268 -6.33 -4.69 -13.52
N THR A 269 -7.14 -5.54 -12.90
CA THR A 269 -7.45 -5.43 -11.49
C THR A 269 -7.12 -6.71 -10.75
N LEU A 270 -6.41 -6.56 -9.63
CA LEU A 270 -6.12 -7.57 -8.63
C LEU A 270 -6.86 -7.20 -7.35
N ILE A 271 -7.64 -8.11 -6.79
CA ILE A 271 -8.45 -7.89 -5.59
C ILE A 271 -7.98 -8.84 -4.50
N PHE A 272 -7.59 -8.29 -3.35
CA PHE A 272 -7.39 -9.00 -2.10
C PHE A 272 -8.53 -8.64 -1.15
N TRP A 273 -9.24 -9.63 -0.62
CA TRP A 273 -10.37 -9.34 0.25
C TRP A 273 -10.35 -10.21 1.49
N GLY A 274 -10.09 -9.58 2.64
CA GLY A 274 -10.23 -10.21 3.95
C GLY A 274 -11.71 -10.50 4.21
N GLN A 275 -12.04 -11.81 4.31
CA GLN A 275 -13.42 -12.29 4.38
C GLN A 275 -14.08 -12.02 5.75
N LYS A 276 -13.27 -11.68 6.75
CA LYS A 276 -13.72 -11.42 8.14
C LYS A 276 -13.63 -9.94 8.50
N ASP A 277 -13.64 -9.04 7.51
CA ASP A 277 -13.56 -7.60 7.74
C ASP A 277 -14.74 -7.08 8.57
N ILE A 278 -14.45 -6.30 9.60
CA ILE A 278 -15.46 -5.69 10.46
C ILE A 278 -16.27 -4.59 9.75
N PHE A 279 -15.69 -3.94 8.72
CA PHE A 279 -16.32 -2.80 8.03
C PHE A 279 -16.97 -3.20 6.70
N PHE A 280 -16.34 -4.12 5.95
CA PHE A 280 -16.77 -4.42 4.60
C PHE A 280 -17.04 -5.91 4.39
N THR A 281 -18.27 -6.21 3.94
CA THR A 281 -18.71 -7.58 3.73
C THR A 281 -17.96 -8.29 2.59
N PRO A 282 -17.86 -9.61 2.59
CA PRO A 282 -17.41 -10.38 1.41
C PRO A 282 -18.18 -10.03 0.14
N ALA A 283 -19.49 -9.78 0.26
CA ALA A 283 -20.34 -9.40 -0.87
C ALA A 283 -19.93 -8.08 -1.53
N GLY A 284 -19.31 -7.15 -0.76
CA GLY A 284 -18.73 -5.92 -1.29
C GLY A 284 -17.56 -6.18 -2.22
N GLY A 285 -16.69 -7.14 -1.87
CA GLY A 285 -15.60 -7.59 -2.72
C GLY A 285 -16.09 -8.29 -3.99
N GLU A 286 -17.05 -9.22 -3.84
CA GLU A 286 -17.65 -9.94 -4.98
C GLU A 286 -18.37 -8.99 -5.96
N ALA A 287 -18.91 -7.88 -5.47
CA ALA A 287 -19.62 -6.93 -6.31
C ALA A 287 -18.72 -6.28 -7.38
N TYR A 288 -17.42 -6.15 -7.13
CA TYR A 288 -16.47 -5.66 -8.15
C TYR A 288 -16.42 -6.54 -9.39
N LEU A 289 -16.61 -7.87 -9.26
CA LEU A 289 -16.56 -8.81 -10.38
C LEU A 289 -17.70 -8.60 -11.39
N LYS A 290 -18.80 -7.93 -10.99
CA LYS A 290 -19.90 -7.56 -11.90
C LYS A 290 -19.44 -6.51 -12.92
N ASP A 291 -18.63 -5.56 -12.47
CA ASP A 291 -18.14 -4.46 -13.28
C ASP A 291 -16.76 -4.75 -13.91
N LEU A 292 -16.00 -5.67 -13.29
CA LEU A 292 -14.66 -6.10 -13.68
C LEU A 292 -14.59 -7.62 -13.83
N PRO A 293 -15.22 -8.22 -14.84
CA PRO A 293 -15.32 -9.68 -15.00
C PRO A 293 -13.97 -10.37 -15.26
N LYS A 294 -12.92 -9.58 -15.59
CA LYS A 294 -11.55 -10.09 -15.78
C LYS A 294 -10.64 -9.85 -14.58
N ALA A 295 -11.16 -9.25 -13.50
CA ALA A 295 -10.40 -9.06 -12.27
C ALA A 295 -10.04 -10.42 -11.64
N GLU A 296 -8.84 -10.49 -11.10
CA GLU A 296 -8.39 -11.64 -10.32
C GLU A 296 -8.66 -11.36 -8.84
N MET A 297 -9.42 -12.23 -8.18
CA MET A 297 -9.82 -12.05 -6.79
C MET A 297 -9.28 -13.15 -5.90
N HIS A 298 -8.59 -12.74 -4.83
CA HIS A 298 -8.07 -13.56 -3.75
C HIS A 298 -8.88 -13.31 -2.48
N ARG A 299 -9.61 -14.33 -2.04
CA ARG A 299 -10.38 -14.34 -0.79
C ARG A 299 -9.46 -14.79 0.32
N LEU A 300 -9.13 -13.87 1.24
CA LEU A 300 -8.18 -14.12 2.31
C LEU A 300 -8.90 -14.47 3.61
N ASP A 301 -8.39 -15.43 4.35
CA ASP A 301 -8.80 -15.67 5.73
C ASP A 301 -8.19 -14.62 6.65
N ALA A 302 -8.67 -13.38 6.55
CA ALA A 302 -8.14 -12.19 7.18
C ALA A 302 -9.24 -11.19 7.49
N GLY A 303 -8.92 -10.22 8.34
CA GLY A 303 -9.75 -9.07 8.67
C GLY A 303 -9.50 -7.88 7.73
N HIS A 304 -9.70 -6.67 8.28
CA HIS A 304 -9.61 -5.40 7.57
C HIS A 304 -8.18 -5.07 7.09
N PHE A 305 -7.17 -5.38 7.89
CA PHE A 305 -5.76 -5.13 7.58
C PHE A 305 -5.07 -6.40 7.07
N ALA A 306 -5.59 -7.00 6.00
CA ALA A 306 -5.10 -8.25 5.45
C ALA A 306 -3.61 -8.25 5.06
N VAL A 307 -3.00 -7.08 4.85
CA VAL A 307 -1.56 -6.95 4.58
C VAL A 307 -0.72 -7.40 5.77
N GLU A 308 -1.20 -7.25 7.01
CA GLU A 308 -0.42 -7.48 8.22
C GLU A 308 -0.09 -8.96 8.43
N ASP A 309 -1.06 -9.84 8.18
CA ASP A 309 -0.89 -11.29 8.37
C ASP A 309 -0.79 -12.09 7.07
N ASN A 310 -0.84 -11.42 5.90
CA ASN A 310 -0.73 -12.03 4.58
C ASN A 310 0.31 -11.34 3.67
N LEU A 311 1.28 -10.64 4.22
CA LEU A 311 2.26 -9.82 3.50
C LEU A 311 2.95 -10.59 2.36
N GLU A 312 3.53 -11.74 2.67
CA GLU A 312 4.27 -12.56 1.70
C GLU A 312 3.39 -12.97 0.51
N TYR A 313 2.17 -13.42 0.81
CA TYR A 313 1.22 -13.83 -0.22
C TYR A 313 0.81 -12.66 -1.11
N ILE A 314 0.42 -11.53 -0.50
CA ILE A 314 -0.01 -10.34 -1.22
C ILE A 314 1.12 -9.81 -2.11
N SER A 315 2.31 -9.65 -1.57
CA SER A 315 3.49 -9.19 -2.31
C SER A 315 3.82 -10.12 -3.49
N LYS A 316 3.87 -11.42 -3.27
CA LYS A 316 4.11 -12.43 -4.31
C LYS A 316 3.08 -12.34 -5.44
N GLU A 317 1.80 -12.24 -5.09
CA GLU A 317 0.72 -12.18 -6.08
C GLU A 317 0.73 -10.84 -6.85
N MET A 318 1.10 -9.74 -6.22
CA MET A 318 1.30 -8.46 -6.92
C MET A 318 2.43 -8.54 -7.95
N HIS A 319 3.58 -9.14 -7.61
CA HIS A 319 4.67 -9.38 -8.55
C HIS A 319 4.25 -10.27 -9.71
N ARG A 320 3.58 -11.40 -9.41
CA ARG A 320 3.08 -12.33 -10.41
C ARG A 320 2.08 -11.67 -11.36
N PHE A 321 1.09 -10.98 -10.81
CA PHE A 321 0.06 -10.30 -11.59
C PHE A 321 0.67 -9.22 -12.49
N TYR A 322 1.57 -8.41 -11.97
CA TYR A 322 2.27 -7.44 -12.78
C TYR A 322 3.01 -8.09 -13.94
N ALA A 323 3.82 -9.11 -13.67
CA ALA A 323 4.62 -9.78 -14.70
C ALA A 323 3.76 -10.44 -15.78
N THR A 324 2.64 -11.07 -15.40
CA THR A 324 1.82 -11.88 -16.32
C THR A 324 0.68 -11.11 -16.99
N LYS A 325 0.16 -10.06 -16.36
CA LYS A 325 -1.03 -9.35 -16.83
C LYS A 325 -0.76 -7.91 -17.21
N VAL A 326 0.24 -7.24 -16.61
CA VAL A 326 0.47 -5.80 -16.82
C VAL A 326 1.63 -5.57 -17.76
N ALA A 327 2.83 -6.06 -17.46
CA ALA A 327 4.05 -5.80 -18.24
C ALA A 327 3.99 -6.38 -19.68
N GLY A 328 3.34 -7.52 -19.88
CA GLY A 328 3.29 -8.23 -21.18
C GLY A 328 2.29 -7.68 -22.20
N SER A 329 1.64 -6.55 -21.92
CA SER A 329 0.57 -5.98 -22.75
C SER A 329 0.83 -4.53 -23.21
N LYS A 330 2.11 -4.12 -23.17
CA LYS A 330 2.56 -2.85 -23.80
C LYS A 330 3.01 -3.08 -25.24
#